data_350207223a087a83139a5e1a62f4542f
#
_entry.id   350207223a087a83139a5e1a62f4542f
#
_cell.length_a   1.000
_cell.length_b   1.000
_cell.length_c   1.000
_cell.angle_alpha   90.00
_cell.angle_beta   90.00
_cell.angle_gamma   90.00
#
_symmetry.space_group_name_H-M   'P 1'
#
loop_
_entity.id
_entity.type
_entity.pdbx_description
1 polymer ?
#
loop_
_entity_poly.entity_id
_entity_poly.type
_entity_poly.pdbx_seq_one_letter_code
_entity_poly.pdbx_strand_id
1 'polypeptide(L)'
;MNLISYFQPWSLSHIKKIGFEDMKTACDDKTQYIIINTMSYDEQNCLIKNTINIHHEEKMINEIIDNYEIKKKKIIIYGKNCQDNSVENKSKQLYNLGFSQIYIYNGGLFEWLLLQDIYGCDEFKTTTTVIDLLKYKPCKIL
;
A
#
# COMPACT_ATOMS: atom_id res chain seq x y z
N MET A 1 -15.56 31.30 14.42
CA MET A 1 -15.34 29.90 14.11
C MET A 1 -13.87 29.65 13.86
N ASN A 2 -13.29 28.72 14.60
CA ASN A 2 -11.85 28.45 14.52
C ASN A 2 -11.59 27.45 13.38
N LEU A 3 -10.72 27.81 12.42
CA LEU A 3 -10.35 26.93 11.31
C LEU A 3 -9.75 25.61 11.79
N ILE A 4 -9.12 25.62 12.97
CA ILE A 4 -8.52 24.43 13.57
C ILE A 4 -9.58 23.35 13.84
N SER A 5 -10.85 23.71 14.06
CA SER A 5 -11.92 22.75 14.31
C SER A 5 -12.25 21.87 13.11
N TYR A 6 -11.85 22.28 11.90
CA TYR A 6 -12.07 21.51 10.66
C TYR A 6 -10.87 20.65 10.28
N PHE A 7 -9.70 20.90 10.86
CA PHE A 7 -8.50 20.14 10.57
C PHE A 7 -8.33 19.07 11.62
N GLN A 8 -8.46 17.81 11.20
CA GLN A 8 -8.21 16.68 12.08
C GLN A 8 -6.79 16.19 11.87
N PRO A 9 -5.95 16.16 12.93
CA PRO A 9 -4.61 15.63 12.82
C PRO A 9 -4.68 14.14 12.49
N TRP A 10 -3.66 13.66 11.78
CA TRP A 10 -3.56 12.24 11.47
C TRP A 10 -3.55 11.40 12.75
N SER A 11 -4.30 10.31 12.73
CA SER A 11 -4.19 9.24 13.71
C SER A 11 -4.45 7.91 13.03
N LEU A 12 -3.95 6.83 13.61
CA LEU A 12 -4.12 5.49 13.04
C LEU A 12 -5.59 5.10 12.92
N SER A 13 -6.46 5.70 13.73
CA SER A 13 -7.91 5.46 13.66
C SER A 13 -8.57 5.95 12.36
N HIS A 14 -7.92 6.88 11.64
CA HIS A 14 -8.41 7.34 10.33
C HIS A 14 -8.10 6.36 9.20
N ILE A 15 -7.24 5.37 9.45
CA ILE A 15 -6.77 4.42 8.46
C ILE A 15 -7.43 3.07 8.69
N LYS A 16 -8.05 2.53 7.65
CA LYS A 16 -8.67 1.20 7.73
C LYS A 16 -7.68 0.15 7.23
N LYS A 17 -7.61 -0.96 7.97
CA LYS A 17 -6.84 -2.13 7.56
C LYS A 17 -7.72 -3.04 6.73
N ILE A 18 -7.20 -3.54 5.63
CA ILE A 18 -7.90 -4.44 4.72
C ILE A 18 -7.21 -5.79 4.66
N GLY A 19 -7.96 -6.81 4.27
CA GLY A 19 -7.44 -8.15 4.04
C GLY A 19 -7.12 -8.40 2.57
N PHE A 20 -6.74 -9.65 2.27
CA PHE A 20 -6.34 -10.00 0.91
C PHE A 20 -7.47 -9.92 -0.12
N GLU A 21 -8.71 -10.11 0.29
CA GLU A 21 -9.85 -10.04 -0.63
C GLU A 21 -10.03 -8.63 -1.19
N ASP A 22 -9.95 -7.63 -0.32
CA ASP A 22 -10.00 -6.24 -0.75
C ASP A 22 -8.78 -5.88 -1.59
N MET A 23 -7.61 -6.41 -1.23
CA MET A 23 -6.40 -6.19 -2.01
C MET A 23 -6.51 -6.78 -3.41
N LYS A 24 -7.13 -7.96 -3.57
CA LYS A 24 -7.41 -8.54 -4.89
C LYS A 24 -8.30 -7.62 -5.72
N THR A 25 -9.36 -7.08 -5.11
CA THR A 25 -10.24 -6.13 -5.78
C THR A 25 -9.46 -4.90 -6.28
N ALA A 26 -8.61 -4.36 -5.43
CA ALA A 26 -7.81 -3.19 -5.80
C ALA A 26 -6.83 -3.46 -6.93
N CYS A 27 -6.23 -4.65 -6.98
CA CYS A 27 -5.31 -5.04 -8.05
C CYS A 27 -5.96 -5.04 -9.43
N ASP A 28 -7.27 -5.23 -9.50
CA ASP A 28 -7.99 -5.34 -10.76
C ASP A 28 -8.57 -4.01 -11.24
N ASP A 29 -8.48 -2.95 -10.44
CA ASP A 29 -9.05 -1.64 -10.80
C ASP A 29 -8.03 -0.51 -10.59
N LYS A 30 -7.25 -0.23 -11.62
CA LYS A 30 -6.26 0.85 -11.61
C LYS A 30 -6.87 2.25 -11.65
N THR A 31 -8.12 2.36 -12.06
CA THR A 31 -8.74 3.68 -12.23
C THR A 31 -9.17 4.27 -10.90
N GLN A 32 -9.59 3.44 -9.97
CA GLN A 32 -10.08 3.84 -8.66
C GLN A 32 -9.01 3.71 -7.57
N TYR A 33 -8.17 2.68 -7.65
CA TYR A 33 -7.21 2.34 -6.61
C TYR A 33 -5.78 2.65 -7.04
N ILE A 34 -5.02 3.21 -6.12
CA ILE A 34 -3.59 3.43 -6.27
C ILE A 34 -2.90 2.60 -5.20
N ILE A 35 -2.04 1.69 -5.61
CA ILE A 35 -1.35 0.78 -4.71
C ILE A 35 0.10 1.24 -4.55
N ILE A 36 0.46 1.57 -3.32
CA ILE A 36 1.77 2.09 -2.95
C ILE A 36 2.45 1.08 -2.04
N ASN A 37 3.74 0.85 -2.27
CA ASN A 37 4.55 0.00 -1.42
C ASN A 37 5.58 0.85 -0.64
N THR A 38 5.97 0.35 0.53
CA THR A 38 6.96 1.01 1.38
C THR A 38 8.27 0.25 1.47
N MET A 39 8.49 -0.70 0.57
CA MET A 39 9.75 -1.42 0.51
C MET A 39 10.87 -0.50 0.02
N SER A 40 12.12 -0.89 0.26
CA SER A 40 13.27 -0.08 -0.12
C SER A 40 13.40 0.03 -1.65
N TYR A 41 14.20 1.01 -2.09
CA TYR A 41 14.49 1.21 -3.51
C TYR A 41 15.08 -0.04 -4.15
N ASP A 42 15.79 -0.85 -3.39
CA ASP A 42 16.44 -2.08 -3.89
C ASP A 42 15.48 -3.27 -3.94
N GLU A 43 14.31 -3.15 -3.35
CA GLU A 43 13.35 -4.26 -3.22
C GLU A 43 12.13 -4.08 -4.13
N GLN A 44 12.28 -3.40 -5.26
CA GLN A 44 11.16 -3.15 -6.18
C GLN A 44 10.99 -4.23 -7.27
N ASN A 45 11.77 -5.31 -7.22
CA ASN A 45 11.71 -6.36 -8.24
C ASN A 45 10.44 -7.19 -8.20
N CYS A 46 9.94 -7.48 -7.01
CA CYS A 46 8.71 -8.24 -6.83
C CYS A 46 7.69 -7.39 -6.08
N LEU A 47 6.65 -6.99 -6.79
CA LEU A 47 5.56 -6.18 -6.25
C LEU A 47 4.22 -6.86 -6.55
N ILE A 48 3.23 -6.62 -5.71
CA ILE A 48 1.86 -7.03 -6.00
C ILE A 48 1.43 -6.35 -7.30
N LYS A 49 0.67 -7.05 -8.12
CA LYS A 49 0.21 -6.55 -9.43
C LYS A 49 -0.37 -5.13 -9.31
N ASN A 50 0.01 -4.27 -10.24
CA ASN A 50 -0.44 -2.88 -10.32
C ASN A 50 0.03 -1.97 -9.20
N THR A 51 1.01 -2.40 -8.42
CA THR A 51 1.70 -1.53 -7.47
C THR A 51 2.56 -0.52 -8.22
N ILE A 52 2.52 0.72 -7.77
CA ILE A 52 3.40 1.77 -8.30
C ILE A 52 4.82 1.51 -7.78
N ASN A 53 5.78 1.44 -8.72
CA ASN A 53 7.19 1.36 -8.35
C ASN A 53 7.56 2.63 -7.59
N ILE A 54 8.36 2.49 -6.54
CA ILE A 54 8.72 3.61 -5.67
C ILE A 54 9.40 4.75 -6.44
N HIS A 55 10.10 4.43 -7.53
CA HIS A 55 10.77 5.43 -8.38
C HIS A 55 9.78 6.33 -9.13
N HIS A 56 8.52 5.93 -9.26
CA HIS A 56 7.48 6.67 -9.95
C HIS A 56 6.40 7.23 -9.02
N GLU A 57 6.51 6.96 -7.71
CA GLU A 57 5.48 7.33 -6.73
C GLU A 57 5.28 8.85 -6.67
N GLU A 58 6.37 9.60 -6.54
CA GLU A 58 6.30 11.05 -6.42
C GLU A 58 5.62 11.70 -7.64
N LYS A 59 6.00 11.26 -8.83
CA LYS A 59 5.40 11.75 -10.06
C LYS A 59 3.91 11.47 -10.11
N MET A 60 3.50 10.25 -9.75
CA MET A 60 2.10 9.85 -9.76
C MET A 60 1.29 10.68 -8.76
N ILE A 61 1.79 10.86 -7.55
CA ILE A 61 1.11 11.65 -6.51
C ILE A 61 0.97 13.10 -6.97
N ASN A 62 2.00 13.68 -7.55
CA ASN A 62 1.94 15.05 -8.05
C ASN A 62 0.93 15.22 -9.19
N GLU A 63 0.83 14.24 -10.08
CA GLU A 63 -0.18 14.26 -11.15
C GLU A 63 -1.60 14.22 -10.59
N ILE A 64 -1.84 13.42 -9.54
CA ILE A 64 -3.16 13.34 -8.91
C ILE A 64 -3.51 14.68 -8.26
N ILE A 65 -2.55 15.31 -7.59
CA ILE A 65 -2.75 16.63 -6.96
C ILE A 65 -3.04 17.68 -8.05
N ASP A 66 -2.26 17.72 -9.11
CA ASP A 66 -2.39 18.70 -10.19
C ASP A 66 -3.71 18.55 -10.95
N ASN A 67 -4.23 17.33 -11.03
CA ASN A 67 -5.51 17.05 -11.71
C ASN A 67 -6.72 17.14 -10.77
N TYR A 68 -6.53 17.58 -9.53
CA TYR A 68 -7.60 17.69 -8.52
C TYR A 68 -8.35 16.38 -8.27
N GLU A 69 -7.64 15.25 -8.32
CA GLU A 69 -8.22 13.92 -8.16
C GLU A 69 -8.02 13.30 -6.78
N ILE A 70 -7.47 14.04 -5.83
CA ILE A 70 -7.14 13.52 -4.49
C ILE A 70 -8.32 12.81 -3.83
N LYS A 71 -9.52 13.40 -3.91
CA LYS A 71 -10.71 12.84 -3.26
C LYS A 71 -11.37 11.72 -4.05
N LYS A 72 -10.98 11.52 -5.29
CA LYS A 72 -11.54 10.49 -6.16
C LYS A 72 -10.79 9.17 -6.06
N LYS A 73 -9.56 9.19 -5.57
CA LYS A 73 -8.70 8.02 -5.55
C LYS A 73 -8.66 7.39 -4.17
N LYS A 74 -8.66 6.08 -4.14
CA LYS A 74 -8.44 5.28 -2.94
C LYS A 74 -7.01 4.78 -2.96
N ILE A 75 -6.30 5.00 -1.87
CA ILE A 75 -4.90 4.59 -1.77
C ILE A 75 -4.81 3.37 -0.87
N ILE A 76 -4.10 2.36 -1.35
CA ILE A 76 -3.78 1.18 -0.55
C ILE A 76 -2.27 1.13 -0.38
N ILE A 77 -1.83 0.98 0.86
CA ILE A 77 -0.42 0.95 1.20
C ILE A 77 -0.10 -0.42 1.79
N TYR A 78 0.99 -1.01 1.34
CA TYR A 78 1.51 -2.23 1.97
C TYR A 78 3.02 -2.16 2.07
N GLY A 79 3.55 -2.90 3.01
CA GLY A 79 4.98 -3.04 3.21
C GLY A 79 5.43 -4.47 3.01
N LYS A 80 6.55 -4.79 3.59
CA LYS A 80 7.18 -6.11 3.49
C LYS A 80 6.35 -7.18 4.20
N ASN A 81 5.88 -6.87 5.41
CA ASN A 81 5.12 -7.76 6.28
C ASN A 81 4.36 -6.95 7.33
N CYS A 82 3.68 -7.65 8.24
CA CYS A 82 2.84 -7.01 9.25
C CYS A 82 3.61 -6.21 10.33
N GLN A 83 4.92 -6.35 10.41
CA GLN A 83 5.77 -5.60 11.36
C GLN A 83 6.38 -4.34 10.76
N ASP A 84 6.10 -4.04 9.50
CA ASP A 84 6.72 -2.91 8.79
C ASP A 84 6.06 -1.59 9.17
N ASN A 85 6.73 -0.84 10.04
CA ASN A 85 6.25 0.47 10.53
C ASN A 85 6.30 1.57 9.47
N SER A 86 7.01 1.37 8.37
CA SER A 86 7.09 2.37 7.31
C SER A 86 5.73 2.60 6.63
N VAL A 87 4.81 1.64 6.72
CA VAL A 87 3.45 1.76 6.20
C VAL A 87 2.68 2.85 6.91
N GLU A 88 2.77 2.92 8.24
CA GLU A 88 2.12 3.98 9.02
C GLU A 88 2.70 5.36 8.70
N ASN A 89 4.01 5.44 8.55
CA ASN A 89 4.67 6.70 8.20
C ASN A 89 4.22 7.20 6.83
N LYS A 90 4.11 6.29 5.86
CA LYS A 90 3.63 6.63 4.52
C LYS A 90 2.16 7.08 4.56
N SER A 91 1.32 6.41 5.34
CA SER A 91 -0.09 6.79 5.46
C SER A 91 -0.25 8.17 6.06
N LYS A 92 0.56 8.51 7.06
CA LYS A 92 0.57 9.84 7.64
C LYS A 92 0.99 10.91 6.62
N GLN A 93 2.02 10.63 5.85
CA GLN A 93 2.50 11.53 4.80
C GLN A 93 1.40 11.82 3.78
N LEU A 94 0.73 10.78 3.30
CA LEU A 94 -0.33 10.93 2.30
C LEU A 94 -1.56 11.62 2.88
N TYR A 95 -1.92 11.33 4.12
CA TYR A 95 -3.01 12.02 4.79
C TYR A 95 -2.73 13.52 4.89
N ASN A 96 -1.50 13.90 5.22
CA ASN A 96 -1.10 15.30 5.32
C ASN A 96 -1.11 16.03 3.96
N LEU A 97 -0.99 15.27 2.85
CA LEU A 97 -1.13 15.83 1.51
C LEU A 97 -2.59 16.02 1.09
N GLY A 98 -3.55 15.52 1.88
CA GLY A 98 -4.97 15.71 1.61
C GLY A 98 -5.72 14.44 1.22
N PHE A 99 -5.06 13.30 1.10
CA PHE A 99 -5.73 12.04 0.80
C PHE A 99 -6.51 11.56 2.03
N SER A 100 -7.81 11.31 1.85
CA SER A 100 -8.69 10.88 2.95
C SER A 100 -9.07 9.41 2.88
N GLN A 101 -9.00 8.79 1.71
CA GLN A 101 -9.34 7.38 1.51
C GLN A 101 -8.07 6.54 1.46
N ILE A 102 -7.52 6.26 2.63
CA ILE A 102 -6.26 5.52 2.78
C ILE A 102 -6.53 4.22 3.52
N TYR A 103 -6.04 3.12 2.94
CA TYR A 103 -6.20 1.77 3.48
C TYR A 103 -4.82 1.12 3.59
N ILE A 104 -4.67 0.26 4.59
CA ILE A 104 -3.43 -0.51 4.78
C ILE A 104 -3.72 -1.99 4.59
N TYR A 105 -3.00 -2.61 3.66
CA TYR A 105 -2.96 -4.07 3.57
C TYR A 105 -1.89 -4.57 4.54
N ASN A 106 -2.34 -4.91 5.75
CA ASN A 106 -1.44 -5.20 6.87
C ASN A 106 -0.57 -6.44 6.67
N GLY A 107 -1.08 -7.44 5.96
CA GLY A 107 -0.30 -8.67 5.70
C GLY A 107 0.95 -8.42 4.87
N GLY A 108 0.92 -7.42 4.01
CA GLY A 108 2.04 -7.04 3.18
C GLY A 108 2.40 -8.05 2.11
N LEU A 109 3.57 -7.87 1.52
CA LEU A 109 4.05 -8.75 0.45
C LEU A 109 4.21 -10.18 0.94
N PHE A 110 4.65 -10.38 2.18
CA PHE A 110 4.86 -11.71 2.75
C PHE A 110 3.58 -12.54 2.73
N GLU A 111 2.48 -12.01 3.25
CA GLU A 111 1.18 -12.71 3.22
C GLU A 111 0.74 -13.00 1.79
N TRP A 112 0.87 -12.03 0.90
CA TRP A 112 0.50 -12.19 -0.51
C TRP A 112 1.27 -13.33 -1.18
N LEU A 113 2.57 -13.42 -0.92
CA LEU A 113 3.41 -14.48 -1.47
C LEU A 113 3.10 -15.86 -0.87
N LEU A 114 2.74 -15.92 0.42
CA LEU A 114 2.27 -17.16 1.03
C LEU A 114 0.98 -17.64 0.35
N LEU A 115 0.04 -16.74 0.11
CA LEU A 115 -1.20 -17.06 -0.58
C LEU A 115 -0.94 -17.47 -2.03
N GLN A 116 0.00 -16.82 -2.69
CA GLN A 116 0.43 -17.18 -4.04
C GLN A 116 1.01 -18.60 -4.09
N ASP A 117 1.81 -18.96 -3.10
CA ASP A 117 2.41 -20.29 -3.03
C ASP A 117 1.37 -21.40 -2.87
N ILE A 118 0.29 -21.11 -2.14
CA ILE A 118 -0.78 -22.09 -1.88
C ILE A 118 -1.79 -22.13 -3.02
N TYR A 119 -2.23 -20.97 -3.50
CA TYR A 119 -3.37 -20.85 -4.44
C TYR A 119 -2.96 -20.53 -5.87
N GLY A 120 -1.70 -20.18 -6.12
CA GLY A 120 -1.18 -19.96 -7.45
C GLY A 120 -1.02 -18.51 -7.85
N CYS A 121 -0.16 -18.31 -8.86
CA CYS A 121 0.17 -16.98 -9.37
C CYS A 121 -0.99 -16.30 -10.10
N ASP A 122 -1.94 -17.06 -10.60
CA ASP A 122 -3.10 -16.49 -11.31
C ASP A 122 -4.07 -15.83 -10.33
N GLU A 123 -4.16 -16.34 -9.11
CA GLU A 123 -5.03 -15.80 -8.07
C GLU A 123 -4.38 -14.66 -7.29
N PHE A 124 -3.07 -14.73 -7.08
CA PHE A 124 -2.31 -13.73 -6.33
C PHE A 124 -1.13 -13.24 -7.17
N LYS A 125 -1.42 -12.31 -8.06
CA LYS A 125 -0.46 -11.88 -9.09
C LYS A 125 0.60 -10.95 -8.54
N THR A 126 1.84 -11.16 -9.00
CA THR A 126 2.98 -10.28 -8.73
C THR A 126 3.72 -9.98 -10.02
N THR A 127 4.58 -8.98 -9.98
CA THR A 127 5.36 -8.57 -11.16
C THR A 127 6.43 -9.59 -11.54
N THR A 128 6.96 -10.33 -10.55
CA THR A 128 7.94 -11.40 -10.78
C THR A 128 7.67 -12.55 -9.81
N THR A 129 8.33 -13.67 -10.03
CA THR A 129 8.27 -14.82 -9.13
C THR A 129 9.44 -14.79 -8.17
N VAL A 130 9.19 -15.08 -6.89
CA VAL A 130 10.22 -15.15 -5.85
C VAL A 130 10.34 -16.59 -5.38
N ILE A 131 11.56 -17.13 -5.39
CA ILE A 131 11.83 -18.49 -4.95
C ILE A 131 11.81 -18.58 -3.42
N ASP A 132 12.50 -17.65 -2.75
CA ASP A 132 12.57 -17.61 -1.29
C ASP A 132 11.70 -16.50 -0.74
N LEU A 133 10.41 -16.81 -0.55
CA LEU A 133 9.47 -15.83 0.02
C LEU A 133 9.74 -15.55 1.51
N LEU A 134 10.48 -16.42 2.20
CA LEU A 134 10.79 -16.20 3.62
C LEU A 134 11.71 -15.01 3.86
N LYS A 135 12.38 -14.50 2.84
CA LYS A 135 13.16 -13.26 2.98
C LYS A 135 12.31 -12.05 3.37
N TYR A 136 11.00 -12.14 3.15
CA TYR A 136 10.05 -11.07 3.53
C TYR A 136 9.36 -11.32 4.87
N LYS A 137 9.68 -12.41 5.54
CA LYS A 137 9.03 -12.78 6.81
C LYS A 137 9.26 -11.74 7.90
N PRO A 138 8.33 -11.62 8.86
CA PRO A 138 8.56 -10.79 10.05
C PRO A 138 9.78 -11.26 10.84
N CYS A 139 10.40 -10.34 11.55
CA CYS A 139 11.55 -10.66 12.39
C CYS A 139 11.13 -11.48 13.60
N LYS A 140 11.96 -12.45 13.95
CA LYS A 140 11.76 -13.23 15.17
C LYS A 140 12.05 -12.33 16.38
N ILE A 141 11.12 -12.31 17.36
CA ILE A 141 11.26 -11.53 18.58
C ILE A 141 11.58 -12.43 19.77
N LEU A 142 11.03 -13.61 19.82
CA LEU A 142 11.18 -14.55 20.94
C LEU A 142 12.27 -15.60 20.68
#